data_34a1f3af71bc4a80054b704334590e37
#
_entry.id   34a1f3af71bc4a80054b704334590e37
#
_cell.length_a   1.000
_cell.length_b   1.000
_cell.length_c   1.000
_cell.angle_alpha   90.00
_cell.angle_beta   90.00
_cell.angle_gamma   90.00
#
_symmetry.space_group_name_H-M   'P 1'
#
loop_
_entity.id
_entity.type
_entity.pdbx_description
1 polymer ?
#
loop_
_entity_poly.entity_id
_entity_poly.type
_entity_poly.pdbx_seq_one_letter_code
_entity_poly.pdbx_strand_id
1 'polypeptide(L)'
;MKGAILALSLCLCGITAAQEAPAPAAPAEFSEAERDQQLLDSYAAQPTLENAARILGLASLDDENGTYRMGFCSQLIRQHSVHLNELLEKAGGADSPAIRLHICTCCWLADTPESNKAAATILKYDPIIEAWSRIKPGTPKPDFTKLEELTSEPMEAMALDMAWGAYDATRRRDILSSFIRCGTRTAAPEKPRKLWMVTDEQRARAAKAPNGIDVVSMAAKWSVQSRAKADAAFAAEVQACLSTMPADVQNRWKAPLPDYPQNESEYTPNPE
;
A
#
# COMPACT_ATOMS: atom_id res chain seq x y z
N MET A 1 -11.39 70.29 55.23
CA MET A 1 -11.43 71.36 54.20
C MET A 1 -11.60 70.66 52.85
N LYS A 2 -12.77 70.88 52.23
CA LYS A 2 -13.06 71.22 50.84
C LYS A 2 -12.48 70.20 49.81
N GLY A 3 -13.18 69.61 48.86
CA GLY A 3 -14.49 70.01 48.30
C GLY A 3 -14.92 68.87 47.32
N ALA A 4 -16.23 68.85 47.20
CA ALA A 4 -16.96 67.95 46.30
C ALA A 4 -16.82 68.46 44.84
N ILE A 5 -16.67 67.48 43.88
CA ILE A 5 -16.97 67.76 42.48
C ILE A 5 -17.88 66.56 42.03
N LEU A 6 -19.10 66.98 41.69
CA LEU A 6 -20.12 66.20 41.02
C LEU A 6 -19.67 66.03 39.56
N ALA A 7 -19.62 64.74 39.08
CA ALA A 7 -19.51 64.44 37.67
C ALA A 7 -20.70 63.58 37.23
N LEU A 8 -21.48 64.19 36.38
CA LEU A 8 -22.68 63.66 35.69
C LEU A 8 -22.26 62.44 34.84
N SER A 9 -22.80 61.26 35.11
CA SER A 9 -22.69 60.13 34.23
C SER A 9 -23.77 60.14 33.17
N LEU A 10 -23.37 60.38 31.96
CA LEU A 10 -24.19 60.15 30.75
C LEU A 10 -24.26 58.63 30.50
N CYS A 11 -25.42 58.04 30.71
CA CYS A 11 -25.75 56.72 30.21
C CYS A 11 -25.89 56.75 28.69
N LEU A 12 -24.85 56.36 27.97
CA LEU A 12 -24.95 55.98 26.58
C LEU A 12 -25.38 54.52 26.53
N CYS A 13 -26.65 54.27 26.22
CA CYS A 13 -27.15 52.94 25.84
C CYS A 13 -26.48 52.56 24.51
N GLY A 14 -25.36 51.84 24.58
CA GLY A 14 -24.78 51.13 23.49
C GLY A 14 -25.65 49.94 23.15
N ILE A 15 -26.39 50.00 22.06
CA ILE A 15 -26.99 48.83 21.41
C ILE A 15 -25.84 48.00 20.87
N THR A 16 -25.37 46.99 21.63
CA THR A 16 -24.50 45.95 21.11
C THR A 16 -25.36 45.10 20.17
N ALA A 17 -25.21 45.33 18.87
CA ALA A 17 -25.67 44.35 17.88
C ALA A 17 -25.02 43.02 18.22
N ALA A 18 -25.82 42.06 18.61
CA ALA A 18 -25.36 40.68 18.78
C ALA A 18 -24.84 40.23 17.40
N GLN A 19 -23.54 40.17 17.26
CA GLN A 19 -22.88 39.59 16.09
C GLN A 19 -23.20 38.10 16.17
N GLU A 20 -24.13 37.63 15.35
CA GLU A 20 -24.43 36.19 15.21
C GLU A 20 -23.10 35.47 14.97
N ALA A 21 -22.76 34.57 15.84
CA ALA A 21 -21.61 33.68 15.63
C ALA A 21 -21.81 32.97 14.27
N PRO A 22 -20.79 32.96 13.41
CA PRO A 22 -20.93 32.26 12.14
C PRO A 22 -21.38 30.84 12.41
N ALA A 23 -22.42 30.41 11.69
CA ALA A 23 -22.91 29.05 11.77
C ALA A 23 -21.73 28.08 11.62
N PRO A 24 -21.68 27.00 12.42
CA PRO A 24 -20.61 26.02 12.26
C PRO A 24 -20.55 25.59 10.79
N ALA A 25 -19.36 25.74 10.20
CA ALA A 25 -19.14 25.30 8.82
C ALA A 25 -19.64 23.87 8.67
N ALA A 26 -20.46 23.61 7.67
CA ALA A 26 -20.88 22.25 7.36
C ALA A 26 -19.63 21.35 7.29
N PRO A 27 -19.66 20.15 7.86
CA PRO A 27 -18.52 19.25 7.77
C PRO A 27 -18.10 19.12 6.30
N ALA A 28 -16.82 19.37 6.03
CA ALA A 28 -16.29 19.26 4.69
C ALA A 28 -16.63 17.87 4.14
N GLU A 29 -17.34 17.83 3.03
CA GLU A 29 -17.60 16.54 2.37
C GLU A 29 -16.26 16.00 1.87
N PHE A 30 -15.89 14.82 2.35
CA PHE A 30 -14.72 14.12 1.85
C PHE A 30 -14.85 13.87 0.35
N SER A 31 -13.77 14.10 -0.38
CA SER A 31 -13.67 13.69 -1.78
C SER A 31 -13.83 12.17 -1.91
N GLU A 32 -14.15 11.70 -3.10
CA GLU A 32 -14.27 10.26 -3.36
C GLU A 32 -12.96 9.53 -3.03
N ALA A 33 -11.83 10.07 -3.44
CA ALA A 33 -10.50 9.52 -3.14
C ALA A 33 -10.20 9.43 -1.62
N GLU A 34 -10.61 10.43 -0.84
CA GLU A 34 -10.45 10.39 0.61
C GLU A 34 -11.33 9.32 1.27
N ARG A 35 -12.57 9.14 0.76
CA ARG A 35 -13.46 8.07 1.24
C ARG A 35 -12.91 6.69 0.92
N ASP A 36 -12.33 6.51 -0.27
CA ASP A 36 -11.70 5.26 -0.68
C ASP A 36 -10.47 4.94 0.16
N GLN A 37 -9.64 5.95 0.45
CA GLN A 37 -8.50 5.79 1.33
C GLN A 37 -8.93 5.43 2.76
N GLN A 38 -9.95 6.10 3.31
CA GLN A 38 -10.51 5.75 4.61
C GLN A 38 -11.05 4.32 4.67
N LEU A 39 -11.66 3.85 3.57
CA LEU A 39 -12.15 2.48 3.48
C LEU A 39 -10.99 1.46 3.53
N LEU A 40 -9.91 1.73 2.80
CA LEU A 40 -8.70 0.90 2.85
C LEU A 40 -8.09 0.88 4.26
N ASP A 41 -7.92 2.05 4.87
CA ASP A 41 -7.29 2.20 6.18
C ASP A 41 -8.08 1.51 7.31
N SER A 42 -9.41 1.54 7.20
CA SER A 42 -10.31 0.96 8.21
C SER A 42 -10.61 -0.53 8.00
N TYR A 43 -10.29 -1.10 6.85
CA TYR A 43 -10.71 -2.45 6.48
C TYR A 43 -10.23 -3.52 7.48
N ALA A 44 -8.96 -3.47 7.90
CA ALA A 44 -8.42 -4.47 8.83
C ALA A 44 -9.16 -4.50 10.18
N ALA A 45 -9.77 -3.39 10.60
CA ALA A 45 -10.60 -3.31 11.80
C ALA A 45 -12.04 -3.79 11.55
N GLN A 46 -12.52 -3.72 10.30
CA GLN A 46 -13.88 -4.08 9.90
C GLN A 46 -13.88 -4.90 8.60
N PRO A 47 -13.37 -6.14 8.59
CA PRO A 47 -13.20 -6.96 7.41
C PRO A 47 -14.53 -7.61 6.96
N THR A 48 -15.51 -6.77 6.58
CA THR A 48 -16.80 -7.26 6.09
C THR A 48 -16.74 -7.58 4.60
N LEU A 49 -17.61 -8.49 4.15
CA LEU A 49 -17.75 -8.83 2.73
C LEU A 49 -18.14 -7.61 1.90
N GLU A 50 -18.98 -6.73 2.43
CA GLU A 50 -19.40 -5.50 1.76
C GLU A 50 -18.24 -4.52 1.55
N ASN A 51 -17.43 -4.27 2.60
CA ASN A 51 -16.24 -3.44 2.48
C ASN A 51 -15.23 -4.05 1.50
N ALA A 52 -15.03 -5.37 1.56
CA ALA A 52 -14.18 -6.09 0.63
C ALA A 52 -14.65 -5.93 -0.84
N ALA A 53 -15.96 -6.05 -1.08
CA ALA A 53 -16.53 -5.88 -2.42
C ALA A 53 -16.35 -4.45 -2.95
N ARG A 54 -16.58 -3.44 -2.11
CA ARG A 54 -16.34 -2.04 -2.47
C ARG A 54 -14.87 -1.79 -2.84
N ILE A 55 -13.93 -2.25 -2.01
CA ILE A 55 -12.50 -2.09 -2.29
C ILE A 55 -12.10 -2.80 -3.59
N LEU A 56 -12.60 -4.02 -3.81
CA LEU A 56 -12.30 -4.78 -5.03
C LEU A 56 -12.86 -4.08 -6.27
N GLY A 57 -14.03 -3.43 -6.18
CA GLY A 57 -14.64 -2.64 -7.25
C GLY A 57 -13.91 -1.34 -7.58
N LEU A 58 -13.14 -0.77 -6.62
CA LEU A 58 -12.31 0.42 -6.84
C LEU A 58 -11.00 0.11 -7.57
N ALA A 59 -10.62 -1.15 -7.67
CA ALA A 59 -9.33 -1.55 -8.17
C ALA A 59 -9.20 -1.31 -9.69
N SER A 60 -8.23 -0.49 -10.06
CA SER A 60 -7.79 -0.27 -11.44
C SER A 60 -6.30 -0.58 -11.56
N LEU A 61 -5.88 -1.19 -12.68
CA LEU A 61 -4.46 -1.42 -12.98
C LEU A 61 -3.74 -0.15 -13.41
N ASP A 62 -4.47 0.86 -13.85
CA ASP A 62 -3.93 2.12 -14.37
C ASP A 62 -3.65 3.15 -13.27
N ASP A 63 -3.85 2.77 -12.01
CA ASP A 63 -3.62 3.63 -10.86
C ASP A 63 -2.16 3.50 -10.38
N GLU A 64 -1.58 4.62 -9.95
CA GLU A 64 -0.24 4.68 -9.32
C GLU A 64 -0.09 3.69 -8.14
N ASN A 65 -1.20 3.36 -7.47
CA ASN A 65 -1.27 2.40 -6.37
C ASN A 65 -1.64 0.97 -6.82
N GLY A 66 -1.61 0.67 -8.12
CA GLY A 66 -2.08 -0.61 -8.66
C GLY A 66 -1.41 -1.83 -8.03
N THR A 67 -0.11 -1.80 -7.80
CA THR A 67 0.64 -2.91 -7.16
C THR A 67 0.28 -3.08 -5.69
N TYR A 68 0.15 -1.99 -4.94
CA TYR A 68 -0.35 -2.02 -3.57
C TYR A 68 -1.76 -2.63 -3.49
N ARG A 69 -2.67 -2.16 -4.35
CA ARG A 69 -4.04 -2.67 -4.41
C ARG A 69 -4.10 -4.15 -4.78
N MET A 70 -3.24 -4.64 -5.67
CA MET A 70 -3.15 -6.08 -5.97
C MET A 70 -2.83 -6.90 -4.71
N GLY A 71 -1.86 -6.48 -3.94
CA GLY A 71 -1.51 -7.12 -2.68
C GLY A 71 -2.67 -7.11 -1.69
N PHE A 72 -3.31 -5.96 -1.52
CA PHE A 72 -4.47 -5.78 -0.65
C PHE A 72 -5.64 -6.69 -1.09
N CYS A 73 -6.09 -6.55 -2.33
CA CYS A 73 -7.22 -7.31 -2.88
C CYS A 73 -6.97 -8.83 -2.88
N SER A 74 -5.74 -9.28 -3.07
CA SER A 74 -5.43 -10.70 -2.98
C SER A 74 -5.72 -11.28 -1.58
N GLN A 75 -5.49 -10.49 -0.54
CA GLN A 75 -5.82 -10.91 0.83
C GLN A 75 -7.32 -10.83 1.11
N LEU A 76 -8.05 -9.85 0.54
CA LEU A 76 -9.51 -9.82 0.62
C LEU A 76 -10.10 -11.10 0.03
N ILE A 77 -9.67 -11.47 -1.17
CA ILE A 77 -10.12 -12.70 -1.85
C ILE A 77 -9.80 -13.94 -1.02
N ARG A 78 -8.60 -13.98 -0.42
CA ARG A 78 -8.21 -15.11 0.45
C ARG A 78 -9.07 -15.20 1.71
N GLN A 79 -9.33 -14.06 2.37
CA GLN A 79 -10.15 -14.01 3.58
C GLN A 79 -11.60 -14.40 3.32
N HIS A 80 -12.13 -14.04 2.16
CA HIS A 80 -13.51 -14.29 1.76
C HIS A 80 -13.66 -15.41 0.72
N SER A 81 -12.70 -16.32 0.62
CA SER A 81 -12.67 -17.36 -0.41
C SER A 81 -13.93 -18.23 -0.45
N VAL A 82 -14.51 -18.55 0.70
CA VAL A 82 -15.79 -19.30 0.79
C VAL A 82 -17.00 -18.54 0.23
N HIS A 83 -16.94 -17.21 0.19
CA HIS A 83 -17.97 -16.33 -0.33
C HIS A 83 -17.54 -15.62 -1.62
N LEU A 84 -16.55 -16.17 -2.33
CA LEU A 84 -15.91 -15.49 -3.46
C LEU A 84 -16.88 -15.10 -4.56
N ASN A 85 -17.85 -15.96 -4.91
CA ASN A 85 -18.84 -15.63 -5.93
C ASN A 85 -19.69 -14.42 -5.53
N GLU A 86 -20.14 -14.36 -4.28
CA GLU A 86 -20.89 -13.22 -3.74
C GLU A 86 -20.02 -11.96 -3.71
N LEU A 87 -18.75 -12.08 -3.31
CA LEU A 87 -17.78 -10.99 -3.33
C LEU A 87 -17.62 -10.40 -4.73
N LEU A 88 -17.43 -11.24 -5.74
CA LEU A 88 -17.23 -10.83 -7.12
C LEU A 88 -18.50 -10.22 -7.74
N GLU A 89 -19.67 -10.77 -7.42
CA GLU A 89 -20.96 -10.22 -7.84
C GLU A 89 -21.20 -8.82 -7.27
N LYS A 90 -20.95 -8.64 -5.97
CA LYS A 90 -21.09 -7.35 -5.31
C LYS A 90 -20.04 -6.32 -5.76
N ALA A 91 -18.86 -6.72 -6.12
CA ALA A 91 -17.82 -5.83 -6.63
C ALA A 91 -18.17 -5.21 -7.98
N GLY A 92 -19.06 -5.80 -8.76
CA GLY A 92 -19.73 -5.21 -9.96
C GLY A 92 -18.70 -5.07 -11.04
N GLY A 93 -17.78 -5.12 -11.41
CA GLY A 93 -16.72 -4.70 -12.32
C GLY A 93 -16.47 -5.61 -13.52
N ALA A 94 -17.34 -6.60 -13.74
CA ALA A 94 -17.13 -7.61 -14.78
C ALA A 94 -17.13 -7.04 -16.23
N ASP A 95 -17.55 -5.81 -16.41
CA ASP A 95 -17.71 -5.22 -17.75
C ASP A 95 -16.44 -4.57 -18.30
N SER A 96 -15.51 -4.14 -17.43
CA SER A 96 -14.24 -3.57 -17.84
C SER A 96 -13.14 -4.64 -17.97
N PRO A 97 -12.48 -4.75 -19.13
CA PRO A 97 -11.33 -5.67 -19.31
C PRO A 97 -10.21 -5.45 -18.28
N ALA A 98 -9.93 -4.18 -17.93
CA ALA A 98 -8.90 -3.82 -16.96
C ALA A 98 -9.25 -4.33 -15.55
N ILE A 99 -10.49 -4.13 -15.10
CA ILE A 99 -10.97 -4.62 -13.80
C ILE A 99 -10.97 -6.14 -13.77
N ARG A 100 -11.41 -6.81 -14.85
CA ARG A 100 -11.35 -8.28 -14.95
C ARG A 100 -9.92 -8.81 -14.83
N LEU A 101 -8.96 -8.16 -15.50
CA LEU A 101 -7.55 -8.53 -15.42
C LEU A 101 -7.03 -8.35 -13.99
N HIS A 102 -7.38 -7.23 -13.34
CA HIS A 102 -7.01 -6.98 -11.96
C HIS A 102 -7.56 -8.06 -11.02
N ILE A 103 -8.85 -8.35 -11.09
CA ILE A 103 -9.51 -9.39 -10.29
C ILE A 103 -8.86 -10.75 -10.54
N CYS A 104 -8.59 -11.08 -11.79
CA CYS A 104 -7.95 -12.35 -12.15
C CYS A 104 -6.55 -12.46 -11.56
N THR A 105 -5.78 -11.39 -11.58
CA THR A 105 -4.46 -11.30 -10.95
C THR A 105 -4.54 -11.45 -9.43
N CYS A 106 -5.49 -10.78 -8.79
CA CYS A 106 -5.72 -10.90 -7.35
C CYS A 106 -6.16 -12.31 -6.95
N CYS A 107 -7.01 -12.96 -7.75
CA CYS A 107 -7.40 -14.35 -7.57
C CYS A 107 -6.19 -15.29 -7.66
N TRP A 108 -5.32 -15.07 -8.65
CA TRP A 108 -4.09 -15.85 -8.80
C TRP A 108 -3.13 -15.67 -7.61
N LEU A 109 -2.97 -14.44 -7.12
CA LEU A 109 -2.16 -14.13 -5.94
C LEU A 109 -2.74 -14.72 -4.66
N ALA A 110 -4.07 -14.72 -4.52
CA ALA A 110 -4.77 -15.28 -3.36
C ALA A 110 -4.51 -16.78 -3.19
N ASP A 111 -4.37 -17.52 -4.28
CA ASP A 111 -3.96 -18.93 -4.31
C ASP A 111 -4.80 -19.86 -3.44
N THR A 112 -6.11 -19.71 -3.52
CA THR A 112 -7.06 -20.68 -2.94
C THR A 112 -7.70 -21.50 -4.04
N PRO A 113 -8.24 -22.71 -3.75
CA PRO A 113 -8.96 -23.51 -4.76
C PRO A 113 -10.09 -22.71 -5.42
N GLU A 114 -10.85 -21.93 -4.63
CA GLU A 114 -11.97 -21.11 -5.10
C GLU A 114 -11.47 -19.97 -5.99
N SER A 115 -10.41 -19.28 -5.60
CA SER A 115 -9.85 -18.17 -6.38
C SER A 115 -9.23 -18.65 -7.69
N ASN A 116 -8.57 -19.79 -7.69
CA ASN A 116 -8.03 -20.39 -8.91
C ASN A 116 -9.15 -20.80 -9.89
N LYS A 117 -10.27 -21.33 -9.37
CA LYS A 117 -11.47 -21.62 -10.17
C LYS A 117 -12.11 -20.36 -10.74
N ALA A 118 -12.22 -19.30 -9.92
CA ALA A 118 -12.76 -18.01 -10.36
C ALA A 118 -11.87 -17.37 -11.44
N ALA A 119 -10.57 -17.35 -11.28
CA ALA A 119 -9.63 -16.89 -12.30
C ALA A 119 -9.81 -17.64 -13.63
N ALA A 120 -9.88 -18.96 -13.58
CA ALA A 120 -10.10 -19.78 -14.78
C ALA A 120 -11.45 -19.50 -15.45
N THR A 121 -12.47 -19.08 -14.69
CA THR A 121 -13.79 -18.70 -15.22
C THR A 121 -13.73 -17.34 -15.90
N ILE A 122 -13.08 -16.35 -15.27
CA ILE A 122 -12.90 -15.00 -15.80
C ILE A 122 -12.10 -15.03 -17.11
N LEU A 123 -11.07 -15.89 -17.18
CA LEU A 123 -10.19 -16.05 -18.35
C LEU A 123 -10.88 -16.60 -19.61
N LYS A 124 -12.09 -17.15 -19.49
CA LYS A 124 -12.87 -17.57 -20.67
C LYS A 124 -13.37 -16.40 -21.51
N TYR A 125 -13.28 -15.17 -21.01
CA TYR A 125 -13.66 -13.98 -21.73
C TYR A 125 -12.47 -13.41 -22.51
N ASP A 126 -12.61 -13.36 -23.83
CA ASP A 126 -11.60 -13.18 -24.85
C ASP A 126 -10.55 -12.06 -24.70
N PRO A 127 -10.85 -10.83 -24.28
CA PRO A 127 -9.86 -9.75 -24.29
C PRO A 127 -8.76 -9.89 -23.23
N ILE A 128 -8.95 -10.74 -22.22
CA ILE A 128 -8.06 -10.90 -21.07
C ILE A 128 -6.98 -11.95 -21.34
N ILE A 129 -7.25 -12.90 -22.22
CA ILE A 129 -6.39 -14.06 -22.47
C ILE A 129 -4.99 -13.62 -22.89
N GLU A 130 -4.87 -12.61 -23.75
CA GLU A 130 -3.57 -12.11 -24.21
C GLU A 130 -2.78 -11.45 -23.07
N ALA A 131 -3.41 -10.59 -22.28
CA ALA A 131 -2.78 -9.95 -21.13
C ALA A 131 -2.41 -10.99 -20.05
N TRP A 132 -3.28 -11.97 -19.79
CA TRP A 132 -3.02 -13.06 -18.87
C TRP A 132 -1.92 -14.01 -19.35
N SER A 133 -1.78 -14.21 -20.65
CA SER A 133 -0.70 -15.05 -21.20
C SER A 133 0.69 -14.51 -20.86
N ARG A 134 0.79 -13.23 -20.54
CA ARG A 134 2.01 -12.59 -20.03
C ARG A 134 2.28 -12.96 -18.57
N ILE A 135 1.24 -13.27 -17.81
CA ILE A 135 1.31 -13.81 -16.44
C ILE A 135 1.30 -15.34 -16.57
N LYS A 136 2.44 -15.92 -16.94
CA LYS A 136 2.52 -17.35 -17.25
C LYS A 136 2.12 -18.23 -16.08
N PRO A 137 1.24 -19.24 -16.29
CA PRO A 137 1.03 -20.29 -15.31
C PRO A 137 2.36 -20.93 -14.92
N GLY A 138 2.57 -21.17 -13.63
CA GLY A 138 3.82 -21.75 -13.12
C GLY A 138 4.91 -20.72 -12.76
N THR A 139 4.68 -19.42 -12.96
CA THR A 139 5.56 -18.39 -12.41
C THR A 139 5.43 -18.37 -10.88
N PRO A 140 6.53 -18.31 -10.14
CA PRO A 140 6.48 -18.24 -8.67
C PRO A 140 5.71 -17.02 -8.21
N LYS A 141 4.76 -17.23 -7.29
CA LYS A 141 4.03 -16.15 -6.65
C LYS A 141 4.93 -15.44 -5.63
N PRO A 142 4.78 -14.13 -5.43
CA PRO A 142 5.51 -13.45 -4.37
C PRO A 142 5.05 -14.01 -3.02
N ASP A 143 6.01 -14.40 -2.20
CA ASP A 143 5.77 -14.76 -0.80
C ASP A 143 6.08 -13.55 0.07
N PHE A 144 5.06 -12.84 0.49
CA PHE A 144 5.20 -11.62 1.28
C PHE A 144 5.81 -11.87 2.68
N THR A 145 5.93 -13.11 3.09
CA THR A 145 6.60 -13.47 4.35
C THR A 145 8.10 -13.70 4.19
N LYS A 146 8.62 -13.56 2.95
CA LYS A 146 10.02 -13.81 2.56
C LYS A 146 10.60 -12.74 1.65
N LEU A 147 10.33 -11.46 1.97
CA LEU A 147 10.83 -10.34 1.17
C LEU A 147 12.36 -10.27 1.14
N GLU A 148 13.03 -10.83 2.14
CA GLU A 148 14.48 -10.97 2.16
C GLU A 148 15.06 -11.85 1.06
N GLU A 149 14.23 -12.65 0.38
CA GLU A 149 14.63 -13.46 -0.78
C GLU A 149 14.53 -12.70 -2.11
N LEU A 150 14.01 -11.46 -2.13
CA LEU A 150 14.02 -10.60 -3.30
C LEU A 150 15.46 -10.23 -3.67
N THR A 151 15.75 -10.06 -4.96
CA THR A 151 17.07 -9.57 -5.39
C THR A 151 17.19 -8.06 -5.20
N SER A 152 18.29 -7.45 -5.63
CA SER A 152 18.47 -6.00 -5.63
C SER A 152 17.87 -5.31 -6.86
N GLU A 153 17.21 -6.05 -7.76
CA GLU A 153 16.62 -5.47 -8.97
C GLU A 153 15.50 -4.48 -8.62
N PRO A 154 15.52 -3.24 -9.13
CA PRO A 154 14.50 -2.23 -8.83
C PRO A 154 13.06 -2.69 -9.11
N MET A 155 12.87 -3.53 -10.13
CA MET A 155 11.55 -4.08 -10.45
C MET A 155 11.01 -5.05 -9.38
N GLU A 156 11.87 -5.63 -8.55
CA GLU A 156 11.44 -6.43 -7.41
C GLU A 156 10.89 -5.58 -6.26
N ALA A 157 11.14 -4.26 -6.27
CA ALA A 157 10.52 -3.34 -5.34
C ALA A 157 8.98 -3.33 -5.44
N MET A 158 8.41 -3.66 -6.61
CA MET A 158 6.95 -3.83 -6.77
C MET A 158 6.37 -4.89 -5.81
N ALA A 159 7.14 -5.90 -5.43
CA ALA A 159 6.72 -6.88 -4.43
C ALA A 159 6.61 -6.26 -3.03
N LEU A 160 7.36 -5.20 -2.74
CA LEU A 160 7.23 -4.45 -1.47
C LEU A 160 5.88 -3.72 -1.42
N ASP A 161 5.45 -3.09 -2.52
CA ASP A 161 4.16 -2.41 -2.57
C ASP A 161 3.02 -3.40 -2.38
N MET A 162 3.08 -4.56 -3.07
CA MET A 162 2.10 -5.63 -2.85
C MET A 162 2.13 -6.15 -1.41
N ALA A 163 3.30 -6.30 -0.81
CA ALA A 163 3.42 -6.73 0.57
C ALA A 163 2.84 -5.70 1.56
N TRP A 164 2.98 -4.39 1.27
CA TRP A 164 2.32 -3.34 2.03
C TRP A 164 0.81 -3.46 1.96
N GLY A 165 0.24 -3.64 0.76
CA GLY A 165 -1.19 -3.88 0.60
C GLY A 165 -1.65 -5.11 1.38
N ALA A 166 -0.91 -6.21 1.28
CA ALA A 166 -1.22 -7.44 2.03
C ALA A 166 -1.13 -7.25 3.55
N TYR A 167 -0.15 -6.48 4.03
CA TYR A 167 -0.04 -6.14 5.45
C TYR A 167 -1.23 -5.29 5.92
N ASP A 168 -1.60 -4.27 5.17
CA ASP A 168 -2.70 -3.37 5.54
C ASP A 168 -4.05 -4.09 5.55
N ALA A 169 -4.28 -5.03 4.65
CA ALA A 169 -5.48 -5.85 4.63
C ALA A 169 -5.58 -6.83 5.81
N THR A 170 -4.44 -7.26 6.40
CA THR A 170 -4.42 -8.39 7.32
C THR A 170 -3.78 -8.11 8.67
N ARG A 171 -2.96 -7.05 8.78
CA ARG A 171 -2.11 -6.73 9.93
C ARG A 171 -1.23 -7.91 10.37
N ARG A 172 -0.83 -8.75 9.45
CA ARG A 172 0.00 -9.94 9.72
C ARG A 172 1.43 -9.54 10.08
N ARG A 173 1.85 -9.91 11.28
CA ARG A 173 3.21 -9.62 11.80
C ARG A 173 4.32 -10.31 11.02
N ASP A 174 4.08 -11.46 10.41
CA ASP A 174 5.09 -12.16 9.61
C ASP A 174 5.46 -11.38 8.34
N ILE A 175 4.50 -10.65 7.73
CA ILE A 175 4.76 -9.74 6.61
C ILE A 175 5.62 -8.56 7.10
N LEU A 176 5.25 -7.91 8.21
CA LEU A 176 6.06 -6.81 8.78
C LEU A 176 7.47 -7.28 9.16
N SER A 177 7.58 -8.48 9.74
CA SER A 177 8.86 -9.09 10.07
C SER A 177 9.72 -9.33 8.83
N SER A 178 9.12 -9.70 7.69
CA SER A 178 9.85 -9.90 6.44
C SER A 178 10.35 -8.58 5.85
N PHE A 179 9.60 -7.46 5.98
CA PHE A 179 10.12 -6.13 5.66
C PHE A 179 11.37 -5.78 6.46
N ILE A 180 11.34 -6.04 7.78
CA ILE A 180 12.47 -5.75 8.65
C ILE A 180 13.69 -6.62 8.26
N ARG A 181 13.51 -7.93 8.01
CA ARG A 181 14.58 -8.81 7.53
C ARG A 181 15.13 -8.35 6.18
N CYS A 182 14.26 -8.00 5.24
CA CYS A 182 14.65 -7.46 3.94
C CYS A 182 15.49 -6.19 4.12
N GLY A 183 15.00 -5.22 4.91
CA GLY A 183 15.69 -3.94 5.17
C GLY A 183 16.96 -4.04 5.99
N THR A 184 17.30 -5.21 6.52
CA THR A 184 18.50 -5.47 7.33
C THR A 184 19.40 -6.57 6.78
N ARG A 185 19.09 -7.12 5.61
CA ARG A 185 19.94 -8.15 5.00
C ARG A 185 21.29 -7.57 4.62
N THR A 186 22.32 -8.39 4.65
CA THR A 186 23.71 -8.00 4.35
C THR A 186 24.06 -8.13 2.88
N ALA A 187 23.34 -8.96 2.15
CA ALA A 187 23.49 -9.16 0.72
C ALA A 187 22.15 -9.59 0.11
N ALA A 188 21.89 -9.12 -1.10
CA ALA A 188 20.78 -9.61 -1.89
C ALA A 188 21.11 -10.99 -2.47
N PRO A 189 20.11 -11.87 -2.68
CA PRO A 189 20.30 -13.10 -3.43
C PRO A 189 20.81 -12.82 -4.85
N GLU A 190 21.76 -13.60 -5.33
CA GLU A 190 22.37 -13.40 -6.65
C GLU A 190 21.44 -13.79 -7.83
N LYS A 191 20.49 -14.70 -7.58
CA LYS A 191 19.61 -15.21 -8.63
C LYS A 191 18.28 -14.47 -8.60
N PRO A 192 17.96 -13.70 -9.64
CA PRO A 192 16.66 -13.06 -9.75
C PRO A 192 15.56 -14.12 -9.80
N ARG A 193 14.56 -13.99 -8.93
CA ARG A 193 13.28 -14.67 -9.11
C ARG A 193 12.66 -14.16 -10.41
N LYS A 194 12.11 -15.05 -11.23
CA LYS A 194 11.29 -14.61 -12.38
C LYS A 194 10.01 -14.00 -11.83
N LEU A 195 9.99 -12.69 -11.68
CA LEU A 195 8.77 -11.98 -11.32
C LEU A 195 7.79 -12.02 -12.49
N TRP A 196 6.58 -12.42 -12.21
CA TRP A 196 5.51 -12.64 -13.18
C TRP A 196 5.05 -11.38 -13.93
N MET A 197 5.30 -10.19 -13.39
CA MET A 197 4.92 -8.90 -14.01
C MET A 197 6.02 -8.26 -14.86
N VAL A 198 7.22 -8.84 -14.93
CA VAL A 198 8.38 -8.22 -15.59
C VAL A 198 8.76 -9.00 -16.82
N THR A 199 8.76 -8.34 -17.97
CA THR A 199 9.28 -8.94 -19.21
C THR A 199 10.81 -9.08 -19.13
N ASP A 200 11.37 -10.03 -19.88
CA ASP A 200 12.84 -10.18 -19.93
C ASP A 200 13.55 -8.90 -20.44
N GLU A 201 12.86 -8.08 -21.28
CA GLU A 201 13.36 -6.78 -21.73
C GLU A 201 13.35 -5.73 -20.62
N GLN A 202 12.28 -5.64 -19.85
CA GLN A 202 12.20 -4.75 -18.67
C GLN A 202 13.27 -5.13 -17.66
N ARG A 203 13.50 -6.43 -17.45
CA ARG A 203 14.55 -6.96 -16.59
C ARG A 203 15.94 -6.59 -17.10
N ALA A 204 16.19 -6.73 -18.41
CA ALA A 204 17.47 -6.37 -19.00
C ALA A 204 17.78 -4.86 -18.89
N ARG A 205 16.75 -4.00 -18.97
CA ARG A 205 16.88 -2.55 -18.76
C ARG A 205 17.15 -2.20 -17.30
N ALA A 206 16.52 -2.92 -16.36
CA ALA A 206 16.65 -2.69 -14.92
C ALA A 206 17.91 -3.31 -14.29
N ALA A 207 18.60 -4.21 -14.99
CA ALA A 207 19.70 -5.03 -14.48
C ALA A 207 20.98 -4.29 -14.10
N LYS A 208 21.00 -2.95 -14.12
CA LYS A 208 22.14 -2.15 -13.70
C LYS A 208 21.73 -1.26 -12.52
N ALA A 209 21.60 -1.86 -11.32
CA ALA A 209 21.61 -1.04 -10.12
C ALA A 209 22.98 -0.35 -10.02
N PRO A 210 23.03 0.99 -9.96
CA PRO A 210 24.31 1.68 -9.84
C PRO A 210 25.00 1.29 -8.54
N ASN A 211 26.26 0.94 -8.60
CA ASN A 211 27.19 0.85 -7.47
C ASN A 211 26.97 -0.24 -6.41
N GLY A 212 26.32 -1.36 -6.73
CA GLY A 212 26.16 -2.47 -5.78
C GLY A 212 25.23 -2.16 -4.59
N ILE A 213 24.45 -1.10 -4.67
CA ILE A 213 23.47 -0.72 -3.66
C ILE A 213 22.26 -1.67 -3.75
N ASP A 214 21.88 -2.25 -2.61
CA ASP A 214 20.65 -3.04 -2.52
C ASP A 214 19.44 -2.12 -2.38
N VAL A 215 18.91 -1.66 -3.53
CA VAL A 215 17.78 -0.72 -3.60
C VAL A 215 16.53 -1.30 -2.91
N VAL A 216 16.29 -2.59 -3.03
CA VAL A 216 15.13 -3.26 -2.44
C VAL A 216 15.23 -3.27 -0.91
N SER A 217 16.41 -3.57 -0.37
CA SER A 217 16.65 -3.50 1.08
C SER A 217 16.47 -2.08 1.62
N MET A 218 17.01 -1.09 0.91
CA MET A 218 16.87 0.33 1.29
C MET A 218 15.40 0.76 1.28
N ALA A 219 14.66 0.43 0.22
CA ALA A 219 13.25 0.76 0.09
C ALA A 219 12.40 0.10 1.20
N ALA A 220 12.66 -1.18 1.51
CA ALA A 220 11.99 -1.88 2.59
C ALA A 220 12.24 -1.21 3.96
N LYS A 221 13.48 -0.85 4.28
CA LYS A 221 13.81 -0.19 5.54
C LYS A 221 13.22 1.22 5.60
N TRP A 222 13.38 2.00 4.54
CA TRP A 222 12.87 3.37 4.46
C TRP A 222 11.36 3.42 4.63
N SER A 223 10.62 2.56 3.94
CA SER A 223 9.15 2.56 3.98
C SER A 223 8.62 2.25 5.38
N VAL A 224 9.19 1.25 6.08
CA VAL A 224 8.84 0.94 7.47
C VAL A 224 9.19 2.10 8.41
N GLN A 225 10.38 2.69 8.28
CA GLN A 225 10.80 3.79 9.15
C GLN A 225 9.98 5.06 8.91
N SER A 226 9.65 5.39 7.67
CA SER A 226 8.82 6.54 7.33
C SER A 226 7.41 6.41 7.90
N ARG A 227 6.81 5.23 7.78
CA ARG A 227 5.50 4.95 8.36
C ARG A 227 5.53 4.98 9.89
N ALA A 228 6.55 4.41 10.52
CA ALA A 228 6.72 4.43 11.98
C ALA A 228 6.93 5.84 12.55
N LYS A 229 7.48 6.78 11.75
CA LYS A 229 7.57 8.20 12.16
C LYS A 229 6.20 8.90 12.13
N ALA A 230 5.31 8.49 11.22
CA ALA A 230 4.00 9.10 11.06
C ALA A 230 2.93 8.50 11.98
N ASP A 231 3.11 7.23 12.39
CA ASP A 231 2.12 6.45 13.16
C ASP A 231 2.77 5.80 14.38
N ALA A 232 2.43 6.30 15.56
CA ALA A 232 2.95 5.80 16.84
C ALA A 232 2.50 4.37 17.17
N ALA A 233 1.29 3.97 16.75
CA ALA A 233 0.80 2.62 16.95
C ALA A 233 1.58 1.64 16.07
N PHE A 234 1.82 1.99 14.81
CA PHE A 234 2.66 1.21 13.92
C PHE A 234 4.12 1.15 14.41
N ALA A 235 4.66 2.25 14.96
CA ALA A 235 5.98 2.24 15.56
C ALA A 235 6.11 1.22 16.72
N ALA A 236 5.05 1.10 17.54
CA ALA A 236 5.00 0.10 18.61
C ALA A 236 4.97 -1.33 18.05
N GLU A 237 4.24 -1.58 16.96
CA GLU A 237 4.26 -2.89 16.27
C GLU A 237 5.64 -3.24 15.72
N VAL A 238 6.33 -2.27 15.10
CA VAL A 238 7.71 -2.44 14.61
C VAL A 238 8.65 -2.81 15.76
N GLN A 239 8.56 -2.13 16.91
CA GLN A 239 9.37 -2.44 18.09
C GLN A 239 9.05 -3.84 18.65
N ALA A 240 7.78 -4.22 18.68
CA ALA A 240 7.36 -5.56 19.09
C ALA A 240 7.91 -6.66 18.15
N CYS A 241 7.94 -6.42 16.83
CA CYS A 241 8.57 -7.33 15.89
C CYS A 241 10.08 -7.41 16.10
N LEU A 242 10.75 -6.26 16.22
CA LEU A 242 12.22 -6.19 16.42
C LEU A 242 12.66 -6.91 17.69
N SER A 243 11.91 -6.82 18.78
CA SER A 243 12.27 -7.47 20.06
C SER A 243 12.33 -8.99 19.97
N THR A 244 11.69 -9.59 18.97
CA THR A 244 11.70 -11.04 18.73
C THR A 244 12.79 -11.48 17.75
N MET A 245 13.50 -10.54 17.13
CA MET A 245 14.51 -10.83 16.11
C MET A 245 15.89 -11.03 16.72
N PRO A 246 16.83 -11.70 16.00
CA PRO A 246 18.21 -11.82 16.40
C PRO A 246 18.88 -10.46 16.66
N ALA A 247 19.82 -10.42 17.61
CA ALA A 247 20.47 -9.17 18.02
C ALA A 247 21.21 -8.44 16.87
N ASP A 248 21.77 -9.18 15.92
CA ASP A 248 22.44 -8.63 14.75
C ASP A 248 21.44 -7.93 13.80
N VAL A 249 20.23 -8.46 13.63
CA VAL A 249 19.13 -7.80 12.88
C VAL A 249 18.71 -6.52 13.58
N GLN A 250 18.51 -6.57 14.92
CA GLN A 250 18.17 -5.38 15.71
C GLN A 250 19.22 -4.28 15.57
N ASN A 251 20.52 -4.64 15.60
CA ASN A 251 21.63 -3.70 15.46
C ASN A 251 21.68 -3.08 14.05
N ARG A 252 21.51 -3.89 13.00
CA ARG A 252 21.44 -3.38 11.63
C ARG A 252 20.23 -2.50 11.38
N TRP A 253 19.12 -2.78 12.06
CA TRP A 253 17.93 -1.91 11.98
C TRP A 253 18.18 -0.51 12.52
N LYS A 254 18.91 -0.40 13.63
CA LYS A 254 19.27 0.89 14.28
C LYS A 254 20.29 1.70 13.49
N ALA A 255 21.09 1.06 12.65
CA ALA A 255 22.05 1.75 11.80
C ALA A 255 21.31 2.72 10.85
N PRO A 256 21.87 3.91 10.57
CA PRO A 256 21.28 4.84 9.61
C PRO A 256 21.15 4.17 8.23
N LEU A 257 20.18 4.64 7.44
CA LEU A 257 20.15 4.31 6.01
C LEU A 257 21.43 4.87 5.38
N PRO A 258 22.08 4.13 4.46
CA PRO A 258 23.14 4.71 3.66
C PRO A 258 22.59 5.91 2.89
N ASP A 259 23.40 6.96 2.72
CA ASP A 259 23.01 8.10 1.91
C ASP A 259 22.69 7.62 0.50
N TYR A 260 21.44 7.82 0.07
CA TYR A 260 21.08 7.59 -1.32
C TYR A 260 21.84 8.62 -2.15
N PRO A 261 22.61 8.21 -3.18
CA PRO A 261 23.28 9.17 -4.03
C PRO A 261 22.23 10.07 -4.68
N GLN A 262 22.17 11.32 -4.27
CA GLN A 262 21.25 12.36 -4.74
C GLN A 262 21.64 12.85 -6.15
N ASN A 263 22.15 11.98 -6.98
CA ASN A 263 22.44 12.34 -8.37
C ASN A 263 21.17 12.22 -9.22
N GLU A 264 20.24 13.15 -9.01
CA GLU A 264 19.11 13.38 -9.91
C GLU A 264 19.54 13.74 -11.35
N SER A 265 20.84 13.97 -11.59
CA SER A 265 21.35 14.45 -12.87
C SER A 265 21.60 13.35 -13.91
N GLU A 266 21.51 12.07 -13.57
CA GLU A 266 21.76 10.97 -14.52
C GLU A 266 20.50 10.27 -15.06
N TYR A 267 19.33 10.60 -14.55
CA TYR A 267 18.08 10.13 -15.12
C TYR A 267 17.56 11.14 -16.14
N THR A 268 18.27 11.35 -17.24
CA THR A 268 17.67 11.92 -18.44
C THR A 268 16.81 10.84 -19.07
N PRO A 269 15.46 10.99 -19.10
CA PRO A 269 14.64 10.10 -19.91
C PRO A 269 15.14 10.22 -21.35
N ASN A 270 15.49 9.09 -21.96
CA ASN A 270 15.91 9.02 -23.34
C ASN A 270 14.79 9.65 -24.19
N PRO A 271 15.01 10.79 -24.87
CA PRO A 271 14.02 11.31 -25.80
C PRO A 271 13.89 10.30 -26.94
N GLU A 272 12.67 9.81 -27.17
CA GLU A 272 12.32 9.04 -28.38
C GLU A 272 12.52 9.88 -29.64
#